data_abaa9b6fa1617ec5344830e0a3e9a21b
#
_entry.id   abaa9b6fa1617ec5344830e0a3e9a21b
#
_cell.length_a   1.000
_cell.length_b   1.000
_cell.length_c   1.000
_cell.angle_alpha   90.00
_cell.angle_beta   90.00
_cell.angle_gamma   90.00
#
_symmetry.space_group_name_H-M   'P 1'
#
loop_
_entity.id
_entity.type
_entity.pdbx_description
1 polymer ?
#
loop_
_entity_poly.entity_id
_entity_poly.type
_entity_poly.pdbx_seq_one_letter_code
_entity_poly.pdbx_strand_id
1 'polypeptide(L)'
;FKQKTAYEISLGLVGSEMCIRDRPPKVQRAYQTRTKLVAPYAMPKVDLDKAIQRVLRFPAVGSKKFLITIGDRSITGLVARDQMVGPYQVPVADSAVTLAGFDTYRGEAMAMGERPALATIDPSASARMAVAESLTNLMGVPLESLHRVVLSANWMAAADHEGQNQALHEAVRAVGMELCPDLGIAIPVGKDSLSMQTSWITAEDSQSVTSPVTLNISAFGPITDARHVITPELRGGETQILLLTLNDKARLGGSAISQVFEGVEGECPDVDDGKALKLFLETILKLCRSRRVLALHDRSD
;
A
#
# COMPACT_ATOMS: atom_id res chain seq x y z
N PHE A 1 33.45 -29.97 -7.17
CA PHE A 1 32.37 -28.95 -7.38
C PHE A 1 32.59 -28.38 -8.78
N LYS A 2 31.76 -28.75 -9.75
CA LYS A 2 31.72 -28.11 -11.04
C LYS A 2 31.12 -26.71 -10.85
N GLN A 3 31.87 -25.69 -11.17
CA GLN A 3 31.36 -24.31 -11.14
C GLN A 3 30.27 -24.20 -12.21
N LYS A 4 29.01 -24.00 -11.78
CA LYS A 4 27.91 -23.78 -12.72
C LYS A 4 28.09 -22.44 -13.42
N THR A 5 27.88 -22.43 -14.71
CA THR A 5 27.86 -21.18 -15.48
C THR A 5 26.68 -20.32 -15.06
N ALA A 6 26.72 -19.02 -15.30
CA ALA A 6 25.60 -18.09 -15.04
C ALA A 6 24.28 -18.57 -15.69
N TYR A 7 24.38 -19.24 -16.84
CA TYR A 7 23.26 -19.86 -17.53
C TYR A 7 22.66 -21.06 -16.75
N GLU A 8 23.51 -21.95 -16.21
CA GLU A 8 23.05 -23.10 -15.41
C GLU A 8 22.49 -22.69 -14.06
N ILE A 9 22.96 -21.57 -13.50
CA ILE A 9 22.41 -20.97 -12.29
C ILE A 9 21.03 -20.37 -12.59
N SER A 10 20.88 -19.68 -13.73
CA SER A 10 19.60 -19.12 -14.18
C SER A 10 18.54 -20.18 -14.45
N LEU A 11 18.93 -21.36 -14.95
CA LEU A 11 18.04 -22.52 -15.14
C LEU A 11 17.51 -23.09 -13.80
N GLY A 12 18.22 -22.87 -12.70
CA GLY A 12 17.81 -23.29 -11.37
C GLY A 12 16.93 -22.29 -10.62
N LEU A 13 16.80 -21.06 -11.12
CA LEU A 13 15.91 -20.02 -10.60
C LEU A 13 14.55 -20.20 -11.27
N VAL A 14 13.57 -20.62 -10.51
CA VAL A 14 12.19 -20.77 -10.99
C VAL A 14 11.58 -19.39 -11.14
N GLY A 15 11.16 -19.04 -12.36
CA GLY A 15 10.30 -17.88 -12.57
C GLY A 15 10.68 -16.96 -13.73
N SER A 16 10.00 -15.84 -13.77
CA SER A 16 10.02 -14.81 -14.80
C SER A 16 11.41 -14.28 -15.15
N GLU A 17 12.36 -14.27 -14.23
CA GLU A 17 13.71 -13.74 -14.47
C GLU A 17 14.47 -14.48 -15.56
N MET A 18 14.29 -15.79 -15.67
CA MET A 18 14.94 -16.60 -16.70
C MET A 18 14.43 -16.26 -18.11
N CYS A 19 13.13 -16.02 -18.24
CA CYS A 19 12.50 -15.66 -19.51
C CYS A 19 12.86 -14.24 -19.96
N ILE A 20 13.06 -13.32 -19.01
CA ILE A 20 13.39 -11.92 -19.29
C ILE A 20 14.85 -11.79 -19.74
N ARG A 21 15.78 -12.54 -19.14
CA ARG A 21 17.22 -12.36 -19.37
C ARG A 21 17.73 -13.02 -20.64
N ASP A 22 17.29 -14.24 -20.93
CA ASP A 22 17.85 -15.05 -22.00
C ASP A 22 17.02 -15.05 -23.30
N ARG A 23 15.72 -15.07 -23.18
CA ARG A 23 14.76 -15.00 -24.30
C ARG A 23 13.46 -14.37 -23.83
N PRO A 24 13.35 -13.06 -23.79
CA PRO A 24 12.08 -12.45 -23.48
C PRO A 24 11.05 -12.92 -24.51
N PRO A 25 9.91 -13.45 -24.08
CA PRO A 25 8.85 -13.82 -25.01
C PRO A 25 8.50 -12.60 -25.83
N LYS A 26 8.52 -12.71 -27.15
CA LYS A 26 8.05 -11.67 -28.06
C LYS A 26 6.52 -11.63 -28.00
N VAL A 27 5.99 -11.09 -26.93
CA VAL A 27 4.56 -10.87 -26.80
C VAL A 27 4.28 -9.48 -27.33
N GLN A 28 3.63 -9.41 -28.49
CA GLN A 28 3.03 -8.16 -28.97
C GLN A 28 1.71 -7.99 -28.25
N ARG A 29 1.65 -7.05 -27.33
CA ARG A 29 0.44 -6.70 -26.59
C ARG A 29 -0.13 -5.43 -27.19
N ALA A 30 -1.37 -5.51 -27.70
CA ALA A 30 -2.05 -4.35 -28.26
C ALA A 30 -2.43 -3.38 -27.12
N TYR A 31 -2.15 -2.10 -27.34
CA TYR A 31 -2.67 -1.05 -26.48
C TYR A 31 -4.14 -0.83 -26.81
N GLN A 32 -5.00 -1.06 -25.83
CA GLN A 32 -6.45 -0.81 -25.96
C GLN A 32 -6.82 0.36 -25.05
N THR A 33 -7.42 1.38 -25.63
CA THR A 33 -7.89 2.54 -24.86
C THR A 33 -9.00 2.11 -23.92
N ARG A 34 -8.80 2.20 -22.63
CA ARG A 34 -9.86 1.96 -21.64
C ARG A 34 -10.82 3.13 -21.62
N THR A 35 -12.09 2.85 -21.71
CA THR A 35 -13.12 3.85 -21.45
C THR A 35 -13.19 4.07 -19.94
N LYS A 36 -12.86 5.26 -19.47
CA LYS A 36 -13.07 5.61 -18.05
C LYS A 36 -14.58 5.60 -17.78
N LEU A 37 -15.04 4.67 -16.99
CA LEU A 37 -16.40 4.68 -16.44
C LEU A 37 -16.42 5.68 -15.29
N VAL A 38 -16.64 6.95 -15.61
CA VAL A 38 -16.80 8.01 -14.61
C VAL A 38 -18.29 8.33 -14.52
N ALA A 39 -19.01 7.54 -13.77
CA ALA A 39 -20.32 7.96 -13.27
C ALA A 39 -20.10 8.61 -11.89
N PRO A 40 -20.67 9.80 -11.61
CA PRO A 40 -20.62 10.34 -10.27
C PRO A 40 -21.36 9.37 -9.33
N TYR A 41 -20.65 8.90 -8.32
CA TYR A 41 -21.25 8.05 -7.30
C TYR A 41 -22.24 8.90 -6.50
N ALA A 42 -23.53 8.63 -6.68
CA ALA A 42 -24.55 9.16 -5.79
C ALA A 42 -24.62 8.25 -4.58
N MET A 43 -24.09 8.71 -3.45
CA MET A 43 -24.26 7.97 -2.18
C MET A 43 -25.76 7.81 -1.91
N PRO A 44 -26.29 6.58 -1.86
CA PRO A 44 -27.65 6.38 -1.39
C PRO A 44 -27.79 6.97 0.01
N LYS A 45 -28.99 7.36 0.43
CA LYS A 45 -29.25 7.75 1.82
C LYS A 45 -28.93 6.56 2.72
N VAL A 46 -27.73 6.53 3.24
CA VAL A 46 -27.23 5.44 4.06
C VAL A 46 -27.42 5.82 5.51
N ASP A 47 -28.04 4.94 6.26
CA ASP A 47 -28.07 5.01 7.72
C ASP A 47 -26.64 4.85 8.25
N LEU A 48 -26.16 5.81 9.04
CA LEU A 48 -24.80 5.85 9.53
C LEU A 48 -24.44 4.63 10.38
N ASP A 49 -25.34 4.17 11.22
CA ASP A 49 -25.10 3.00 12.09
C ASP A 49 -24.94 1.73 11.25
N LYS A 50 -25.75 1.56 10.22
CA LYS A 50 -25.61 0.45 9.26
C LYS A 50 -24.32 0.54 8.47
N ALA A 51 -23.92 1.75 8.07
CA ALA A 51 -22.66 1.96 7.37
C ALA A 51 -21.46 1.55 8.23
N ILE A 52 -21.40 2.03 9.46
CA ILE A 52 -20.35 1.68 10.41
C ILE A 52 -20.29 0.16 10.61
N GLN A 53 -21.44 -0.48 10.89
CA GLN A 53 -21.47 -1.93 11.13
C GLN A 53 -21.02 -2.74 9.91
N ARG A 54 -21.41 -2.35 8.69
CA ARG A 54 -21.02 -3.07 7.48
C ARG A 54 -19.54 -2.87 7.16
N VAL A 55 -19.04 -1.63 7.26
CA VAL A 55 -17.64 -1.32 7.00
C VAL A 55 -16.73 -2.03 8.00
N LEU A 56 -17.04 -1.99 9.30
CA LEU A 56 -16.22 -2.68 10.31
C LEU A 56 -16.22 -4.21 10.18
N ARG A 57 -17.21 -4.78 9.50
CA ARG A 57 -17.28 -6.23 9.21
C ARG A 57 -16.71 -6.58 7.83
N PHE A 58 -16.39 -5.58 7.02
CA PHE A 58 -15.86 -5.82 5.70
C PHE A 58 -14.47 -6.47 5.80
N PRO A 59 -14.16 -7.54 5.05
CA PRO A 59 -12.91 -8.28 5.22
C PRO A 59 -11.65 -7.44 5.08
N ALA A 60 -11.66 -6.41 4.24
CA ALA A 60 -10.51 -5.52 4.09
C ALA A 60 -10.29 -4.62 5.33
N VAL A 61 -11.34 -4.28 6.09
CA VAL A 61 -11.31 -3.39 7.27
C VAL A 61 -11.28 -4.18 8.58
N GLY A 62 -11.97 -5.32 8.62
CA GLY A 62 -12.11 -6.13 9.84
C GLY A 62 -10.76 -6.54 10.43
N SER A 63 -10.69 -6.60 11.77
CA SER A 63 -9.47 -6.95 12.49
C SER A 63 -8.90 -8.31 12.07
N LYS A 64 -7.61 -8.34 11.75
CA LYS A 64 -6.82 -9.54 11.45
C LYS A 64 -5.91 -9.95 12.61
N LYS A 65 -6.25 -9.55 13.85
CA LYS A 65 -5.46 -9.87 15.04
C LYS A 65 -5.13 -11.38 15.13
N PHE A 66 -6.04 -12.24 14.68
CA PHE A 66 -5.81 -13.68 14.67
C PHE A 66 -4.62 -14.10 13.81
N LEU A 67 -4.37 -13.43 12.68
CA LEU A 67 -3.22 -13.73 11.82
C LEU A 67 -1.89 -13.39 12.51
N ILE A 68 -1.86 -12.32 13.28
CA ILE A 68 -0.67 -11.90 14.04
C ILE A 68 -0.41 -12.86 15.20
N THR A 69 -1.44 -13.45 15.79
CA THR A 69 -1.32 -14.31 16.98
C THR A 69 -1.12 -15.78 16.67
N ILE A 70 -1.41 -16.24 15.46
CA ILE A 70 -1.22 -17.64 15.04
C ILE A 70 0.24 -17.94 14.68
N GLY A 71 0.91 -17.01 14.00
CA GLY A 71 2.29 -17.14 13.54
C GLY A 71 3.31 -16.50 14.47
N ASP A 72 4.53 -16.37 13.98
CA ASP A 72 5.61 -15.66 14.66
C ASP A 72 5.30 -14.16 14.71
N ARG A 73 4.98 -13.69 15.90
CA ARG A 73 4.57 -12.31 16.11
C ARG A 73 5.73 -11.33 16.00
N SER A 74 6.87 -11.70 16.56
CA SER A 74 8.09 -10.91 16.52
C SER A 74 9.28 -11.82 16.34
N ILE A 75 10.06 -11.56 15.29
CA ILE A 75 11.28 -12.30 14.97
C ILE A 75 12.47 -11.37 15.26
N THR A 76 13.58 -11.92 15.72
CA THR A 76 14.77 -11.21 16.18
C THR A 76 14.58 -10.45 17.49
N GLY A 77 15.65 -9.98 18.13
CA GLY A 77 15.58 -9.23 19.39
C GLY A 77 15.58 -7.71 19.23
N LEU A 78 15.52 -7.20 18.00
CA LEU A 78 15.69 -5.77 17.70
C LEU A 78 14.39 -5.07 17.31
N VAL A 79 13.23 -5.72 17.50
CA VAL A 79 11.92 -5.09 17.30
C VAL A 79 11.71 -4.03 18.37
N ALA A 80 11.55 -2.78 17.96
CA ALA A 80 11.37 -1.66 18.90
C ALA A 80 9.96 -1.59 19.48
N ARG A 81 8.96 -2.06 18.75
CA ARG A 81 7.55 -2.15 19.16
C ARG A 81 6.87 -3.37 18.58
N ASP A 82 5.92 -3.88 19.33
CA ASP A 82 5.01 -4.92 18.86
C ASP A 82 4.02 -4.33 17.83
N GLN A 83 3.43 -5.21 16.99
CA GLN A 83 2.41 -4.85 16.00
C GLN A 83 1.15 -4.28 16.67
N MET A 84 0.76 -4.85 17.81
CA MET A 84 -0.36 -4.35 18.60
C MET A 84 0.16 -3.41 19.67
N VAL A 85 -0.36 -2.19 19.71
CA VAL A 85 0.13 -1.13 20.60
C VAL A 85 -0.87 -0.85 21.75
N GLY A 86 -0.37 -0.13 22.75
CA GLY A 86 -1.12 0.19 23.97
C GLY A 86 -1.21 -0.97 24.97
N PRO A 87 -1.67 -0.68 26.19
CA PRO A 87 -1.69 -1.66 27.29
C PRO A 87 -2.66 -2.82 27.03
N TYR A 88 -3.70 -2.60 26.23
CA TYR A 88 -4.68 -3.62 25.89
C TYR A 88 -4.38 -4.31 24.53
N GLN A 89 -3.35 -3.88 23.82
CA GLN A 89 -2.94 -4.43 22.52
C GLN A 89 -4.11 -4.50 21.51
N VAL A 90 -4.83 -3.41 21.36
CA VAL A 90 -5.97 -3.29 20.45
C VAL A 90 -5.62 -2.52 19.18
N PRO A 91 -5.04 -1.30 19.24
CA PRO A 91 -4.64 -0.60 18.03
C PRO A 91 -3.49 -1.33 17.31
N VAL A 92 -3.52 -1.35 16.00
CA VAL A 92 -2.43 -1.86 15.16
C VAL A 92 -1.48 -0.70 14.85
N ALA A 93 -0.17 -0.95 14.87
CA ALA A 93 0.83 0.03 14.47
C ALA A 93 0.80 0.21 12.95
N ASP A 94 0.87 1.47 12.47
CA ASP A 94 0.90 1.79 11.04
C ASP A 94 2.23 1.39 10.38
N SER A 95 3.28 1.28 11.19
CA SER A 95 4.62 0.93 10.74
C SER A 95 5.34 -0.02 11.69
N ALA A 96 6.18 -0.88 11.14
CA ALA A 96 7.13 -1.68 11.89
C ALA A 96 8.42 -0.87 12.13
N VAL A 97 9.02 -1.03 13.30
CA VAL A 97 10.28 -0.37 13.65
C VAL A 97 11.26 -1.37 14.26
N THR A 98 12.45 -1.42 13.69
CA THR A 98 13.57 -2.24 14.20
C THR A 98 14.77 -1.36 14.58
N LEU A 99 15.54 -1.79 15.56
CA LEU A 99 16.78 -1.14 15.96
C LEU A 99 17.96 -1.62 15.13
N ALA A 100 18.94 -0.78 14.93
CA ALA A 100 20.19 -1.13 14.25
C ALA A 100 21.17 -1.93 15.15
N GLY A 101 20.95 -1.97 16.45
CA GLY A 101 21.77 -2.68 17.43
C GLY A 101 21.21 -2.57 18.84
N PHE A 102 21.79 -3.32 19.78
CA PHE A 102 21.35 -3.34 21.18
C PHE A 102 21.80 -2.12 22.00
N ASP A 103 22.76 -1.37 21.50
CA ASP A 103 23.41 -0.21 22.15
C ASP A 103 22.96 1.13 21.54
N THR A 104 21.97 1.13 20.65
CA THR A 104 21.50 2.33 19.97
C THR A 104 19.97 2.37 19.89
N TYR A 105 19.42 3.58 19.81
CA TYR A 105 18.01 3.82 19.50
C TYR A 105 17.77 4.17 18.01
N ARG A 106 18.83 4.23 17.21
CA ARG A 106 18.71 4.37 15.76
C ARG A 106 18.20 3.05 15.16
N GLY A 107 17.53 3.14 14.04
CA GLY A 107 16.97 1.96 13.40
C GLY A 107 16.35 2.26 12.04
N GLU A 108 15.47 1.40 11.64
CA GLU A 108 14.67 1.49 10.41
C GLU A 108 13.19 1.37 10.71
N ALA A 109 12.40 2.08 9.92
CA ALA A 109 10.95 1.91 9.86
C ALA A 109 10.55 1.35 8.51
N MET A 110 9.50 0.53 8.53
CA MET A 110 8.89 -0.09 7.36
C MET A 110 7.38 0.08 7.43
N ALA A 111 6.77 0.41 6.29
CA ALA A 111 5.32 0.46 6.15
C ALA A 111 4.90 -0.02 4.78
N MET A 112 3.63 -0.37 4.63
CA MET A 112 3.08 -0.87 3.38
C MET A 112 1.92 0.00 2.92
N GLY A 113 1.60 -0.10 1.62
CA GLY A 113 0.42 0.51 1.03
C GLY A 113 -0.03 -0.28 -0.19
N GLU A 114 -1.35 -0.41 -0.34
CA GLU A 114 -1.99 -1.05 -1.49
C GLU A 114 -3.44 -0.57 -1.64
N ARG A 115 -3.92 -0.42 -2.88
CA ARG A 115 -5.30 0.03 -3.16
C ARG A 115 -5.90 -0.68 -4.37
N PRO A 116 -6.00 -2.03 -4.37
CA PRO A 116 -6.41 -2.79 -5.55
C PRO A 116 -7.85 -2.50 -6.01
N ALA A 117 -8.77 -2.19 -5.09
CA ALA A 117 -10.14 -1.88 -5.45
C ALA A 117 -10.25 -0.65 -6.37
N LEU A 118 -9.37 0.34 -6.20
CA LEU A 118 -9.34 1.54 -7.04
C LEU A 118 -8.92 1.21 -8.49
N ALA A 119 -8.10 0.17 -8.70
CA ALA A 119 -7.62 -0.20 -10.03
C ALA A 119 -8.72 -0.68 -10.98
N THR A 120 -9.86 -1.09 -10.46
CA THR A 120 -11.04 -1.41 -11.27
C THR A 120 -11.64 -0.17 -11.91
N ILE A 121 -11.43 1.00 -11.32
CA ILE A 121 -11.89 2.31 -11.77
C ILE A 121 -10.76 3.05 -12.49
N ASP A 122 -9.65 3.29 -11.80
CA ASP A 122 -8.48 3.98 -12.33
C ASP A 122 -7.17 3.35 -11.79
N PRO A 123 -6.45 2.58 -12.61
CA PRO A 123 -5.19 1.94 -12.21
C PRO A 123 -4.11 2.94 -11.81
N SER A 124 -4.08 4.12 -12.44
CA SER A 124 -3.11 5.17 -12.10
C SER A 124 -3.36 5.75 -10.72
N ALA A 125 -4.62 6.04 -10.40
CA ALA A 125 -5.03 6.49 -9.08
C ALA A 125 -4.74 5.44 -8.00
N SER A 126 -5.08 4.16 -8.28
CA SER A 126 -4.77 3.04 -7.40
C SER A 126 -3.29 2.98 -7.05
N ALA A 127 -2.42 3.08 -8.05
CA ALA A 127 -0.97 3.01 -7.85
C ALA A 127 -0.43 4.23 -7.08
N ARG A 128 -0.89 5.45 -7.40
CA ARG A 128 -0.51 6.65 -6.65
C ARG A 128 -0.97 6.59 -5.19
N MET A 129 -2.19 6.12 -4.96
CA MET A 129 -2.73 5.97 -3.61
C MET A 129 -1.99 4.91 -2.80
N ALA A 130 -1.55 3.80 -3.40
CA ALA A 130 -0.71 2.80 -2.73
C ALA A 130 0.63 3.38 -2.27
N VAL A 131 1.28 4.21 -3.09
CA VAL A 131 2.49 4.94 -2.69
C VAL A 131 2.18 5.92 -1.56
N ALA A 132 1.11 6.70 -1.67
CA ALA A 132 0.73 7.68 -0.65
C ALA A 132 0.46 6.99 0.70
N GLU A 133 -0.28 5.89 0.72
CA GLU A 133 -0.57 5.10 1.92
C GLU A 133 0.70 4.60 2.60
N SER A 134 1.63 4.01 1.86
CA SER A 134 2.91 3.56 2.43
C SER A 134 3.69 4.69 3.10
N LEU A 135 3.57 5.91 2.58
CA LEU A 135 4.24 7.10 3.12
C LEU A 135 3.48 7.70 4.31
N THR A 136 2.14 7.75 4.28
CA THR A 136 1.35 8.23 5.43
C THR A 136 1.53 7.33 6.64
N ASN A 137 1.60 6.02 6.43
CA ASN A 137 1.91 5.03 7.46
C ASN A 137 3.30 5.24 8.12
N LEU A 138 4.25 5.84 7.41
CA LEU A 138 5.56 6.19 7.99
C LEU A 138 5.56 7.51 8.78
N MET A 139 4.51 8.30 8.78
CA MET A 139 4.56 9.66 9.36
C MET A 139 4.65 9.66 10.89
N GLY A 140 4.26 8.59 11.56
CA GLY A 140 4.39 8.42 13.00
C GLY A 140 5.81 8.10 13.49
N VAL A 141 6.78 7.90 12.61
CA VAL A 141 8.15 7.57 12.99
C VAL A 141 9.11 8.74 12.80
N PRO A 142 10.18 8.86 13.60
CA PRO A 142 11.16 9.94 13.52
C PRO A 142 12.16 9.70 12.37
N LEU A 143 11.66 9.71 11.13
CA LEU A 143 12.49 9.60 9.92
C LEU A 143 13.61 10.65 9.92
N GLU A 144 14.78 10.30 9.42
CA GLU A 144 15.87 11.28 9.22
C GLU A 144 15.43 12.36 8.23
N SER A 145 14.89 11.97 7.11
CA SER A 145 14.22 12.86 6.14
C SER A 145 13.39 12.03 5.13
N LEU A 146 12.44 12.69 4.46
CA LEU A 146 11.65 12.03 3.42
C LEU A 146 12.52 11.55 2.25
N HIS A 147 13.60 12.25 1.93
CA HIS A 147 14.55 11.87 0.88
C HIS A 147 15.36 10.59 1.17
N ARG A 148 15.35 10.12 2.42
CA ARG A 148 16.00 8.87 2.81
C ARG A 148 15.08 7.67 2.71
N VAL A 149 13.80 7.92 2.41
CA VAL A 149 12.84 6.84 2.17
C VAL A 149 13.11 6.24 0.79
N VAL A 150 13.09 4.92 0.73
CA VAL A 150 13.14 4.13 -0.51
C VAL A 150 11.96 3.17 -0.56
N LEU A 151 11.52 2.86 -1.75
CA LEU A 151 10.36 2.00 -1.97
C LEU A 151 10.78 0.69 -2.64
N SER A 152 10.09 -0.39 -2.27
CA SER A 152 10.06 -1.64 -3.03
C SER A 152 8.66 -1.81 -3.63
N ALA A 153 8.57 -2.08 -4.92
CA ALA A 153 7.31 -2.22 -5.62
C ALA A 153 7.06 -3.67 -6.04
N ASN A 154 5.92 -4.22 -5.62
CA ASN A 154 5.46 -5.51 -6.09
C ASN A 154 4.23 -5.30 -7.00
N TRP A 155 4.42 -5.50 -8.29
CA TRP A 155 3.40 -5.37 -9.31
C TRP A 155 2.72 -6.70 -9.57
N MET A 156 1.41 -6.74 -9.47
CA MET A 156 0.61 -7.94 -9.73
C MET A 156 -0.46 -7.62 -10.76
N ALA A 157 -0.54 -8.43 -11.81
CA ALA A 157 -1.51 -8.25 -12.90
C ALA A 157 -1.80 -9.57 -13.60
N ALA A 158 -2.98 -9.69 -14.17
CA ALA A 158 -3.31 -10.76 -15.12
C ALA A 158 -3.03 -10.27 -16.55
N ALA A 159 -1.75 -10.09 -16.89
CA ALA A 159 -1.31 -9.36 -18.07
C ALA A 159 -1.83 -9.90 -19.42
N ASP A 160 -2.19 -11.19 -19.48
CA ASP A 160 -2.74 -11.82 -20.69
C ASP A 160 -4.25 -11.58 -20.87
N HIS A 161 -4.91 -10.96 -19.89
CA HIS A 161 -6.32 -10.61 -19.96
C HIS A 161 -6.55 -9.23 -20.55
N GLU A 162 -7.69 -9.08 -21.21
CA GLU A 162 -8.07 -7.84 -21.88
C GLU A 162 -8.01 -6.64 -20.93
N GLY A 163 -7.34 -5.56 -21.35
CA GLY A 163 -7.20 -4.32 -20.62
C GLY A 163 -6.20 -4.34 -19.45
N GLN A 164 -5.77 -5.51 -18.94
CA GLN A 164 -4.90 -5.57 -17.77
C GLN A 164 -3.47 -5.12 -18.04
N ASN A 165 -2.96 -5.38 -19.24
CA ASN A 165 -1.66 -4.86 -19.68
C ASN A 165 -1.59 -3.35 -19.73
N GLN A 166 -2.64 -2.74 -20.28
CA GLN A 166 -2.76 -1.29 -20.33
C GLN A 166 -2.89 -0.70 -18.94
N ALA A 167 -3.72 -1.32 -18.08
CA ALA A 167 -3.88 -0.91 -16.69
C ALA A 167 -2.52 -0.93 -15.95
N LEU A 168 -1.72 -1.98 -16.15
CA LEU A 168 -0.38 -2.08 -15.58
C LEU A 168 0.54 -0.97 -16.11
N HIS A 169 0.55 -0.73 -17.43
CA HIS A 169 1.36 0.32 -18.02
C HIS A 169 1.00 1.71 -17.49
N GLU A 170 -0.30 2.02 -17.37
CA GLU A 170 -0.80 3.29 -16.83
C GLU A 170 -0.39 3.47 -15.36
N ALA A 171 -0.52 2.42 -14.56
CA ALA A 171 -0.13 2.41 -13.15
C ALA A 171 1.39 2.64 -12.97
N VAL A 172 2.21 1.89 -13.72
CA VAL A 172 3.68 2.03 -13.68
C VAL A 172 4.11 3.42 -14.11
N ARG A 173 3.52 3.97 -15.17
CA ARG A 173 3.81 5.33 -15.63
C ARG A 173 3.47 6.38 -14.58
N ALA A 174 2.27 6.30 -13.99
CA ALA A 174 1.79 7.25 -12.97
C ALA A 174 2.72 7.32 -11.75
N VAL A 175 3.28 6.17 -11.35
CA VAL A 175 4.22 6.12 -10.22
C VAL A 175 5.63 6.49 -10.66
N GLY A 176 6.16 5.84 -11.69
CA GLY A 176 7.58 5.93 -12.04
C GLY A 176 7.96 7.21 -12.78
N MET A 177 7.04 7.77 -13.59
CA MET A 177 7.31 8.95 -14.41
C MET A 177 6.72 10.25 -13.83
N GLU A 178 5.77 10.14 -12.92
CA GLU A 178 5.04 11.29 -12.40
C GLU A 178 5.25 11.43 -10.87
N LEU A 179 4.67 10.56 -10.07
CA LEU A 179 4.62 10.72 -8.61
C LEU A 179 5.99 10.62 -7.92
N CYS A 180 6.77 9.57 -8.21
CA CYS A 180 8.08 9.38 -7.57
C CYS A 180 9.08 10.49 -7.88
N PRO A 181 9.19 11.02 -9.12
CA PRO A 181 9.96 12.22 -9.41
C PRO A 181 9.54 13.45 -8.61
N ASP A 182 8.22 13.72 -8.49
CA ASP A 182 7.70 14.85 -7.72
C ASP A 182 8.04 14.74 -6.21
N LEU A 183 7.93 13.54 -5.66
CA LEU A 183 8.32 13.24 -4.27
C LEU A 183 9.84 13.29 -4.07
N GLY A 184 10.63 13.00 -5.10
CA GLY A 184 12.07 12.79 -5.01
C GLY A 184 12.42 11.50 -4.27
N ILE A 185 11.61 10.44 -4.45
CA ILE A 185 11.75 9.11 -3.84
C ILE A 185 11.99 8.09 -4.95
N ALA A 186 12.86 7.12 -4.70
CA ALA A 186 13.20 6.08 -5.66
C ALA A 186 12.58 4.73 -5.32
N ILE A 187 12.37 3.92 -6.38
CA ILE A 187 12.02 2.51 -6.30
C ILE A 187 13.21 1.69 -6.82
N PRO A 188 14.22 1.42 -6.00
CA PRO A 188 15.44 0.73 -6.46
C PRO A 188 15.23 -0.76 -6.67
N VAL A 189 14.18 -1.35 -6.13
CA VAL A 189 13.90 -2.78 -6.17
C VAL A 189 12.40 -3.04 -6.28
N GLY A 190 12.07 -4.14 -6.91
CA GLY A 190 10.69 -4.61 -7.03
C GLY A 190 10.63 -5.93 -7.75
N LYS A 191 9.43 -6.45 -7.88
CA LYS A 191 9.15 -7.64 -8.69
C LYS A 191 7.78 -7.52 -9.34
N ASP A 192 7.51 -8.39 -10.29
CA ASP A 192 6.22 -8.53 -10.95
C ASP A 192 5.67 -9.96 -10.86
N SER A 193 4.35 -10.08 -10.87
CA SER A 193 3.60 -11.33 -10.98
C SER A 193 2.50 -11.12 -12.00
N LEU A 194 2.67 -11.65 -13.21
CA LEU A 194 1.84 -11.25 -14.36
C LEU A 194 0.74 -12.26 -14.73
N SER A 195 0.57 -13.32 -13.94
CA SER A 195 -0.44 -14.37 -14.17
C SER A 195 -1.47 -14.44 -13.03
N MET A 196 -1.99 -13.29 -12.62
CA MET A 196 -2.88 -13.17 -11.46
C MET A 196 -4.32 -13.58 -11.79
N GLN A 197 -4.51 -14.87 -12.05
CA GLN A 197 -5.80 -15.50 -12.28
C GLN A 197 -5.89 -16.80 -11.49
N THR A 198 -7.06 -17.08 -10.96
CA THR A 198 -7.40 -18.38 -10.37
C THR A 198 -8.49 -19.03 -11.21
N SER A 199 -8.31 -20.29 -11.55
CA SER A 199 -9.31 -21.10 -12.26
C SER A 199 -9.59 -22.39 -11.48
N TRP A 200 -10.85 -22.81 -11.48
CA TRP A 200 -11.28 -24.06 -10.86
C TRP A 200 -12.40 -24.69 -11.66
N ILE A 201 -12.56 -26.00 -11.50
CA ILE A 201 -13.60 -26.79 -12.15
C ILE A 201 -14.66 -27.13 -11.12
N THR A 202 -15.92 -26.82 -11.44
CA THR A 202 -17.09 -27.31 -10.72
C THR A 202 -17.64 -28.55 -11.45
N ALA A 203 -18.63 -29.21 -10.86
CA ALA A 203 -19.26 -30.38 -11.51
C ALA A 203 -19.93 -30.01 -12.85
N GLU A 204 -20.26 -28.76 -13.07
CA GLU A 204 -21.05 -28.29 -14.22
C GLU A 204 -20.25 -27.42 -15.19
N ASP A 205 -19.17 -26.74 -14.71
CA ASP A 205 -18.47 -25.74 -15.54
C ASP A 205 -17.06 -25.41 -15.04
N SER A 206 -16.26 -24.78 -15.90
CA SER A 206 -14.97 -24.17 -15.54
C SER A 206 -15.17 -22.71 -15.15
N GLN A 207 -14.77 -22.37 -13.96
CA GLN A 207 -14.85 -21.02 -13.42
C GLN A 207 -13.46 -20.38 -13.35
N SER A 208 -13.42 -19.07 -13.49
CA SER A 208 -12.17 -18.32 -13.29
C SER A 208 -12.44 -16.93 -12.71
N VAL A 209 -11.47 -16.41 -11.96
CA VAL A 209 -11.45 -15.05 -11.48
C VAL A 209 -10.10 -14.41 -11.78
N THR A 210 -10.12 -13.19 -12.27
CA THR A 210 -8.95 -12.40 -12.63
C THR A 210 -8.82 -11.24 -11.63
N SER A 211 -7.66 -11.12 -11.00
CA SER A 211 -7.38 -10.00 -10.10
C SER A 211 -7.19 -8.70 -10.88
N PRO A 212 -7.66 -7.56 -10.36
CA PRO A 212 -7.28 -6.26 -10.90
C PRO A 212 -5.78 -6.03 -10.73
N VAL A 213 -5.23 -5.07 -11.48
CA VAL A 213 -3.85 -4.61 -11.24
C VAL A 213 -3.71 -4.19 -9.79
N THR A 214 -2.71 -4.72 -9.13
CA THR A 214 -2.41 -4.42 -7.74
C THR A 214 -0.95 -3.99 -7.63
N LEU A 215 -0.73 -2.84 -7.03
CA LEU A 215 0.58 -2.40 -6.58
C LEU A 215 0.65 -2.52 -5.07
N ASN A 216 1.57 -3.34 -4.59
CA ASN A 216 1.92 -3.38 -3.18
C ASN A 216 3.28 -2.69 -2.99
N ILE A 217 3.28 -1.59 -2.25
CA ILE A 217 4.48 -0.82 -1.94
C ILE A 217 4.92 -1.14 -0.53
N SER A 218 6.21 -1.42 -0.37
CA SER A 218 6.87 -1.40 0.93
C SER A 218 7.80 -0.20 0.98
N ALA A 219 7.59 0.70 1.93
CA ALA A 219 8.41 1.87 2.16
C ALA A 219 9.37 1.62 3.32
N PHE A 220 10.62 2.03 3.16
CA PHE A 220 11.68 1.87 4.15
C PHE A 220 12.35 3.21 4.41
N GLY A 221 12.64 3.51 5.66
CA GLY A 221 13.36 4.73 6.00
C GLY A 221 14.14 4.63 7.31
N PRO A 222 15.37 5.18 7.36
CA PRO A 222 16.14 5.24 8.59
C PRO A 222 15.50 6.21 9.59
N ILE A 223 15.48 5.81 10.85
CA ILE A 223 14.99 6.63 11.95
C ILE A 223 16.10 7.04 12.89
N THR A 224 15.93 8.18 13.51
CA THR A 224 16.94 8.77 14.41
C THR A 224 16.87 8.20 15.82
N ASP A 225 15.65 7.92 16.33
CA ASP A 225 15.44 7.46 17.70
C ASP A 225 14.07 6.78 17.86
N ALA A 226 14.07 5.47 18.00
CA ALA A 226 12.87 4.64 18.12
C ALA A 226 11.98 4.98 19.33
N ARG A 227 12.50 5.66 20.34
CA ARG A 227 11.71 6.10 21.52
C ARG A 227 10.69 7.20 21.17
N HIS A 228 10.85 7.85 20.03
CA HIS A 228 9.99 8.92 19.54
C HIS A 228 8.95 8.46 18.50
N VAL A 229 8.73 7.17 18.39
CA VAL A 229 7.67 6.61 17.54
C VAL A 229 6.32 6.96 18.14
N ILE A 230 5.45 7.55 17.30
CA ILE A 230 4.06 7.88 17.60
C ILE A 230 3.21 6.73 17.07
N THR A 231 2.20 6.33 17.82
CA THR A 231 1.32 5.20 17.51
C THR A 231 -0.14 5.65 17.47
N PRO A 232 -1.05 4.82 16.95
CA PRO A 232 -2.50 5.12 16.97
C PRO A 232 -3.13 5.15 18.37
N GLU A 233 -2.39 4.78 19.42
CA GLU A 233 -2.92 4.77 20.78
C GLU A 233 -3.27 6.18 21.25
N LEU A 234 -4.56 6.45 21.47
CA LEU A 234 -5.02 7.73 22.01
C LEU A 234 -4.55 7.91 23.45
N ARG A 235 -4.02 9.10 23.76
CA ARG A 235 -3.59 9.46 25.12
C ARG A 235 -4.74 10.14 25.87
N GLY A 236 -4.85 9.84 27.16
CA GLY A 236 -5.82 10.50 28.03
C GLY A 236 -5.45 11.96 28.32
N GLY A 237 -6.43 12.72 28.84
CA GLY A 237 -6.30 14.15 29.16
C GLY A 237 -7.08 15.05 28.19
N GLU A 238 -6.88 16.35 28.33
CA GLU A 238 -7.48 17.33 27.42
C GLU A 238 -6.70 17.34 26.10
N THR A 239 -7.22 16.63 25.09
CA THR A 239 -6.62 16.51 23.76
C THR A 239 -7.64 16.85 22.68
N GLN A 240 -7.16 17.21 21.49
CA GLN A 240 -7.99 17.46 20.32
C GLN A 240 -7.67 16.41 19.26
N ILE A 241 -8.69 15.89 18.60
CA ILE A 241 -8.54 15.04 17.42
C ILE A 241 -8.63 15.94 16.20
N LEU A 242 -7.59 15.89 15.37
CA LEU A 242 -7.51 16.66 14.13
C LEU A 242 -7.58 15.70 12.94
N LEU A 243 -8.40 16.06 11.97
CA LEU A 243 -8.43 15.41 10.66
C LEU A 243 -7.57 16.22 9.70
N LEU A 244 -6.46 15.64 9.24
CA LEU A 244 -5.60 16.24 8.22
C LEU A 244 -5.97 15.66 6.86
N THR A 245 -6.28 16.52 5.90
CA THR A 245 -6.63 16.13 4.52
C THR A 245 -5.77 16.89 3.51
N LEU A 246 -5.40 16.21 2.43
CA LEU A 246 -4.65 16.85 1.34
C LEU A 246 -5.53 17.77 0.49
N ASN A 247 -6.81 17.42 0.35
CA ASN A 247 -7.82 18.21 -0.37
C ASN A 247 -9.22 17.93 0.20
N ASP A 248 -10.21 18.71 -0.23
CA ASP A 248 -11.60 18.64 0.22
C ASP A 248 -12.48 17.77 -0.69
N LYS A 249 -11.91 17.03 -1.62
CA LYS A 249 -12.66 16.20 -2.56
C LYS A 249 -13.15 14.91 -1.88
N ALA A 250 -14.47 14.75 -1.78
CA ALA A 250 -15.10 13.55 -1.25
C ALA A 250 -15.32 12.51 -2.38
N ARG A 251 -14.24 11.83 -2.78
CA ARG A 251 -14.28 10.75 -3.77
C ARG A 251 -14.37 9.41 -3.06
N LEU A 252 -15.44 8.66 -3.29
CA LEU A 252 -15.74 7.41 -2.59
C LEU A 252 -15.68 6.16 -3.47
N GLY A 253 -15.42 6.30 -4.77
CA GLY A 253 -15.31 5.16 -5.67
C GLY A 253 -14.21 4.19 -5.22
N GLY A 254 -14.53 2.89 -5.14
CA GLY A 254 -13.62 1.86 -4.64
C GLY A 254 -13.36 1.86 -3.13
N SER A 255 -13.96 2.78 -2.37
CA SER A 255 -13.85 2.81 -0.91
C SER A 255 -14.58 1.63 -0.25
N ALA A 256 -14.25 1.33 1.01
CA ALA A 256 -14.93 0.28 1.76
C ALA A 256 -16.45 0.50 1.81
N ILE A 257 -16.90 1.75 1.98
CA ILE A 257 -18.33 2.06 1.99
C ILE A 257 -18.99 1.78 0.63
N SER A 258 -18.34 2.12 -0.48
CA SER A 258 -18.89 1.83 -1.81
C SER A 258 -18.97 0.33 -2.09
N GLN A 259 -18.04 -0.45 -1.55
CA GLN A 259 -18.03 -1.91 -1.72
C GLN A 259 -19.11 -2.61 -0.87
N VAL A 260 -19.42 -2.12 0.33
CA VAL A 260 -20.44 -2.75 1.20
C VAL A 260 -21.86 -2.33 0.88
N PHE A 261 -22.07 -1.29 0.06
CA PHE A 261 -23.38 -0.79 -0.35
C PHE A 261 -23.65 -0.91 -1.86
N GLU A 262 -22.97 -1.84 -2.53
CA GLU A 262 -23.05 -2.10 -3.97
C GLU A 262 -22.49 -0.97 -4.84
N GLY A 263 -21.56 -1.34 -5.70
CA GLY A 263 -20.98 -0.51 -6.73
C GLY A 263 -19.61 0.07 -6.36
N VAL A 264 -18.63 -0.33 -7.15
CA VAL A 264 -17.28 0.25 -7.13
C VAL A 264 -17.25 1.47 -8.06
N GLU A 265 -18.42 1.91 -8.55
CA GLU A 265 -18.58 2.97 -9.54
C GLU A 265 -18.42 4.36 -8.88
N GLY A 266 -17.89 5.29 -9.65
CA GLY A 266 -17.72 6.67 -9.25
C GLY A 266 -16.26 7.12 -9.25
N GLU A 267 -16.04 8.40 -9.00
CA GLU A 267 -14.69 8.98 -8.90
C GLU A 267 -13.97 8.39 -7.68
N CYS A 268 -12.79 7.80 -7.91
CA CYS A 268 -11.98 7.23 -6.84
C CYS A 268 -11.02 8.27 -6.25
N PRO A 269 -10.58 8.09 -4.99
CA PRO A 269 -9.49 8.86 -4.40
C PRO A 269 -8.23 8.80 -5.28
N ASP A 270 -7.51 9.92 -5.35
CA ASP A 270 -6.26 10.03 -6.10
C ASP A 270 -5.34 11.07 -5.46
N VAL A 271 -4.06 10.97 -5.76
CA VAL A 271 -3.06 12.01 -5.52
C VAL A 271 -3.05 12.94 -6.74
N ASP A 272 -3.77 14.04 -6.65
CA ASP A 272 -3.89 15.01 -7.76
C ASP A 272 -2.58 15.80 -8.00
N ASP A 273 -1.76 15.97 -6.97
CA ASP A 273 -0.51 16.73 -7.02
C ASP A 273 0.55 16.12 -6.10
N GLY A 274 1.59 15.53 -6.70
CA GLY A 274 2.70 14.89 -5.98
C GLY A 274 3.52 15.87 -5.13
N LYS A 275 3.66 17.13 -5.56
CA LYS A 275 4.40 18.15 -4.80
C LYS A 275 3.60 18.62 -3.58
N ALA A 276 2.29 18.74 -3.72
CA ALA A 276 1.40 19.01 -2.59
C ALA A 276 1.44 17.86 -1.57
N LEU A 277 1.43 16.60 -2.01
CA LEU A 277 1.61 15.44 -1.13
C LEU A 277 2.95 15.51 -0.39
N LYS A 278 4.06 15.82 -1.09
CA LYS A 278 5.37 15.98 -0.46
C LYS A 278 5.35 17.02 0.66
N LEU A 279 4.81 18.21 0.40
CA LEU A 279 4.71 19.27 1.38
C LEU A 279 3.83 18.86 2.58
N PHE A 280 2.74 18.15 2.32
CA PHE A 280 1.86 17.59 3.35
C PHE A 280 2.61 16.64 4.28
N LEU A 281 3.33 15.65 3.73
CA LEU A 281 4.13 14.69 4.48
C LEU A 281 5.25 15.38 5.29
N GLU A 282 5.98 16.32 4.69
CA GLU A 282 7.01 17.09 5.39
C GLU A 282 6.43 17.93 6.53
N THR A 283 5.21 18.42 6.37
CA THR A 283 4.51 19.20 7.41
C THR A 283 4.13 18.29 8.59
N ILE A 284 3.59 17.10 8.31
CA ILE A 284 3.28 16.11 9.36
C ILE A 284 4.55 15.70 10.11
N LEU A 285 5.65 15.43 9.41
CA LEU A 285 6.93 15.10 10.05
C LEU A 285 7.43 16.23 10.97
N LYS A 286 7.25 17.49 10.58
CA LYS A 286 7.59 18.67 11.43
C LYS A 286 6.70 18.71 12.68
N LEU A 287 5.40 18.48 12.51
CA LEU A 287 4.46 18.42 13.64
C LEU A 287 4.81 17.30 14.61
N CYS A 288 5.12 16.11 14.14
CA CYS A 288 5.53 14.98 14.96
C CYS A 288 6.84 15.28 15.73
N ARG A 289 7.83 15.87 15.05
CA ARG A 289 9.10 16.29 15.69
C ARG A 289 8.90 17.37 16.77
N SER A 290 7.87 18.19 16.68
CA SER A 290 7.54 19.19 17.71
C SER A 290 7.04 18.60 19.02
N ARG A 291 6.80 17.29 19.08
CA ARG A 291 6.24 16.54 20.22
C ARG A 291 4.84 17.01 20.67
N ARG A 292 4.12 17.68 19.78
CA ARG A 292 2.72 18.10 20.03
C ARG A 292 1.70 17.05 19.59
N VAL A 293 2.11 16.14 18.69
CA VAL A 293 1.30 15.01 18.25
C VAL A 293 1.48 13.88 19.26
N LEU A 294 0.39 13.49 19.90
CA LEU A 294 0.39 12.46 20.96
C LEU A 294 0.02 11.07 20.41
N ALA A 295 -0.81 11.04 19.38
CA ALA A 295 -1.18 9.84 18.63
C ALA A 295 -1.36 10.22 17.16
N LEU A 296 -1.10 9.30 16.26
CA LEU A 296 -1.28 9.47 14.82
C LEU A 296 -1.71 8.15 14.22
N HIS A 297 -2.67 8.24 13.29
CA HIS A 297 -3.12 7.12 12.47
C HIS A 297 -3.48 7.65 11.08
N ASP A 298 -3.16 6.90 10.05
CA ASP A 298 -3.63 7.22 8.72
C ASP A 298 -5.10 6.76 8.52
N ARG A 299 -5.70 7.06 7.38
CA ARG A 299 -7.08 6.69 7.07
C ARG A 299 -7.17 5.62 6.01
N SER A 300 -6.16 4.80 5.88
CA SER A 300 -6.09 3.85 4.79
C SER A 300 -6.99 2.64 4.98
N ASP A 301 -7.28 2.23 6.19
CA ASP A 301 -8.13 1.06 6.51
C ASP A 301 -9.46 1.42 7.20
#